data_f7f01a0d4a5f68d2647921bc65c5d7bc
#
_entry.id   f7f01a0d4a5f68d2647921bc65c5d7bc
#
_cell.length_a   1.000
_cell.length_b   1.000
_cell.length_c   1.000
_cell.angle_alpha   90.00
_cell.angle_beta   90.00
_cell.angle_gamma   90.00
#
_symmetry.space_group_name_H-M   'P 1'
#
loop_
_entity.id
_entity.type
_entity.pdbx_description
1 polymer ?
#
loop_
_entity_poly.entity_id
_entity_poly.type
_entity_poly.pdbx_seq_one_letter_code
_entity_poly.pdbx_strand_id
1 'polypeptide(L)'
;MKMFTVTLIAAIMLFNNCNKKAEPQKDDNVRKNIELTETQKDLCRTANEFTFDFMKLLAGKEDKDANMFASPFSLQTVLAMTAEGAVGDTKTEMLKALRLSGFSEEDIAGFYRTLIPALQSVDKKTVMEIANSFWSKEVIVVKDDYAAKLQKNYYAECKTLVNDGFDAAIAMNDWCSKKTHGMIDHIVDQVSEEQMVALINALYFKGEWSDKFNEKYSRKEKFNNHDGSTSDVTMMRRTDDMFVVLGEDAWALTLPYGNRAYRMTVILPKEGVDVDAVFEDLDV
;
A
#
# COMPACT_ATOMS: atom_id res chain seq x y z
N MET A 1 20.50 0.25 -11.96
CA MET A 1 19.11 0.07 -12.43
C MET A 1 18.24 -0.08 -11.19
N LYS A 2 17.63 1.00 -10.79
CA LYS A 2 16.71 0.98 -9.62
C LYS A 2 15.52 0.11 -9.96
N MET A 3 15.24 -0.90 -9.18
CA MET A 3 14.05 -1.72 -9.32
C MET A 3 12.98 -1.18 -8.38
N PHE A 4 12.06 -0.41 -8.94
CA PHE A 4 10.93 0.10 -8.17
C PHE A 4 9.90 -1.00 -8.05
N THR A 5 9.62 -1.35 -6.82
CA THR A 5 8.50 -2.23 -6.52
C THR A 5 7.34 -1.35 -6.13
N VAL A 6 6.34 -1.32 -7.02
CA VAL A 6 5.34 -0.56 -6.92
C VAL A 6 3.95 -0.75 -6.80
N THR A 7 3.19 -0.05 -6.53
CA THR A 7 1.76 0.32 -6.56
C THR A 7 0.79 -0.83 -6.73
N LEU A 8 0.10 -1.11 -5.65
CA LEU A 8 -1.09 -1.94 -5.65
C LEU A 8 -2.23 -1.17 -6.34
N ILE A 9 -2.27 -1.24 -7.69
CA ILE A 9 -3.37 -0.67 -8.46
C ILE A 9 -4.41 -1.78 -8.66
N ALA A 10 -5.57 -1.63 -8.06
CA ALA A 10 -6.73 -2.45 -8.33
C ALA A 10 -7.38 -1.97 -9.63
N ALA A 11 -6.92 -2.48 -10.78
CA ALA A 11 -7.58 -2.23 -12.06
C ALA A 11 -8.47 -3.43 -12.43
N ILE A 12 -9.73 -3.15 -12.64
CA ILE A 12 -10.76 -4.12 -13.04
C ILE A 12 -10.75 -4.23 -14.57
N MET A 13 -10.47 -5.42 -15.11
CA MET A 13 -10.81 -5.73 -16.51
C MET A 13 -11.47 -7.10 -16.61
N LEU A 14 -12.59 -7.10 -17.31
CA LEU A 14 -13.40 -8.27 -17.70
C LEU A 14 -12.81 -8.88 -18.98
N PHE A 15 -12.57 -10.17 -18.99
CA PHE A 15 -12.51 -10.94 -20.23
C PHE A 15 -13.16 -12.32 -20.06
N ASN A 16 -13.99 -12.66 -21.00
CA ASN A 16 -14.70 -13.92 -21.15
C ASN A 16 -13.99 -14.90 -22.10
N ASN A 17 -14.09 -16.19 -21.72
CA ASN A 17 -14.13 -17.42 -22.55
C ASN A 17 -12.85 -17.88 -23.30
N CYS A 18 -12.57 -19.19 -23.37
CA CYS A 18 -13.28 -20.46 -23.53
C CYS A 18 -12.39 -21.72 -23.37
N ASN A 19 -12.96 -22.78 -22.73
CA ASN A 19 -12.90 -24.24 -22.96
C ASN A 19 -11.57 -25.03 -22.98
N LYS A 20 -11.38 -26.14 -22.29
CA LYS A 20 -12.11 -27.39 -21.99
C LYS A 20 -11.39 -28.33 -21.02
N LYS A 21 -12.15 -28.89 -20.05
CA LYS A 21 -12.14 -30.17 -19.38
C LYS A 21 -10.88 -30.72 -18.69
N ALA A 22 -10.81 -30.49 -17.41
CA ALA A 22 -10.64 -31.43 -16.31
C ALA A 22 -11.73 -31.05 -15.30
N GLU A 23 -12.38 -31.98 -14.62
CA GLU A 23 -13.35 -31.62 -13.57
C GLU A 23 -12.61 -30.78 -12.52
N PRO A 24 -13.03 -29.53 -12.30
CA PRO A 24 -12.33 -28.70 -11.35
C PRO A 24 -12.76 -29.09 -9.96
N GLN A 25 -11.82 -29.48 -9.10
CA GLN A 25 -11.99 -29.14 -7.68
C GLN A 25 -12.47 -27.67 -7.66
N LYS A 26 -13.66 -27.44 -7.10
CA LYS A 26 -14.17 -26.07 -6.91
C LYS A 26 -13.11 -25.31 -6.15
N ASP A 27 -12.32 -24.50 -6.84
CA ASP A 27 -11.41 -23.56 -6.18
C ASP A 27 -12.32 -22.50 -5.52
N ASP A 28 -12.51 -22.62 -4.22
CA ASP A 28 -13.31 -21.69 -3.42
C ASP A 28 -12.73 -20.28 -3.40
N ASN A 29 -11.57 -20.06 -4.05
CA ASN A 29 -10.87 -18.80 -4.16
C ASN A 29 -11.20 -18.08 -5.49
N VAL A 30 -12.45 -18.08 -5.89
CA VAL A 30 -12.90 -17.33 -7.07
C VAL A 30 -12.76 -15.84 -6.79
N ARG A 31 -12.12 -15.12 -7.72
CA ARG A 31 -12.02 -13.64 -7.66
C ARG A 31 -13.41 -13.03 -7.57
N LYS A 32 -13.59 -12.18 -6.56
CA LYS A 32 -14.78 -11.33 -6.42
C LYS A 32 -14.43 -9.90 -6.76
N ASN A 33 -15.35 -9.19 -7.38
CA ASN A 33 -15.21 -7.75 -7.54
C ASN A 33 -15.52 -7.07 -6.20
N ILE A 34 -14.79 -6.01 -5.90
CA ILE A 34 -15.16 -5.12 -4.81
C ILE A 34 -16.28 -4.21 -5.33
N GLU A 35 -17.44 -4.32 -4.71
CA GLU A 35 -18.59 -3.49 -5.06
C GLU A 35 -18.41 -2.09 -4.47
N LEU A 36 -18.19 -1.12 -5.34
CA LEU A 36 -18.01 0.28 -5.00
C LEU A 36 -19.11 1.13 -5.64
N THR A 37 -19.61 2.12 -4.90
CA THR A 37 -20.46 3.18 -5.46
C THR A 37 -19.65 4.06 -6.44
N GLU A 38 -20.31 4.87 -7.25
CA GLU A 38 -19.62 5.79 -8.17
C GLU A 38 -18.73 6.77 -7.38
N THR A 39 -19.22 7.33 -6.27
CA THR A 39 -18.41 8.18 -5.39
C THR A 39 -17.19 7.47 -4.85
N GLN A 40 -17.30 6.19 -4.48
CA GLN A 40 -16.15 5.41 -4.02
C GLN A 40 -15.17 5.09 -5.14
N LYS A 41 -15.62 4.94 -6.37
CA LYS A 41 -14.73 4.81 -7.55
C LYS A 41 -13.99 6.12 -7.82
N ASP A 42 -14.66 7.25 -7.66
CA ASP A 42 -14.01 8.56 -7.75
C ASP A 42 -12.97 8.74 -6.65
N LEU A 43 -13.26 8.32 -5.42
CA LEU A 43 -12.29 8.30 -4.33
C LEU A 43 -11.09 7.37 -4.61
N CYS A 44 -11.30 6.22 -5.26
CA CYS A 44 -10.18 5.41 -5.72
C CYS A 44 -9.29 6.14 -6.73
N ARG A 45 -9.88 6.91 -7.65
CA ARG A 45 -9.11 7.69 -8.63
C ARG A 45 -8.28 8.76 -7.94
N THR A 46 -8.88 9.53 -7.04
CA THR A 46 -8.15 10.57 -6.29
C THR A 46 -7.07 9.97 -5.38
N ALA A 47 -7.31 8.78 -4.82
CA ALA A 47 -6.29 8.06 -4.04
C ALA A 47 -5.11 7.61 -4.90
N ASN A 48 -5.35 7.22 -6.16
CA ASN A 48 -4.28 6.93 -7.11
C ASN A 48 -3.50 8.20 -7.48
N GLU A 49 -4.17 9.31 -7.73
CA GLU A 49 -3.50 10.60 -7.96
C GLU A 49 -2.63 11.01 -6.77
N PHE A 50 -3.15 10.90 -5.54
CA PHE A 50 -2.35 11.12 -4.33
C PHE A 50 -1.13 10.20 -4.27
N THR A 51 -1.30 8.94 -4.68
CA THR A 51 -0.20 7.96 -4.72
C THR A 51 0.93 8.46 -5.61
N PHE A 52 0.64 8.91 -6.83
CA PHE A 52 1.67 9.40 -7.75
C PHE A 52 2.31 10.69 -7.24
N ASP A 53 1.51 11.65 -6.76
CA ASP A 53 2.04 12.90 -6.18
C ASP A 53 3.01 12.65 -5.03
N PHE A 54 2.59 11.79 -4.09
CA PHE A 54 3.42 11.45 -2.93
C PHE A 54 4.70 10.73 -3.33
N MET A 55 4.60 9.76 -4.24
CA MET A 55 5.76 9.00 -4.67
C MET A 55 6.75 9.87 -5.46
N LYS A 56 6.28 10.80 -6.32
CA LYS A 56 7.12 11.78 -7.02
C LYS A 56 7.83 12.71 -6.03
N LEU A 57 7.09 13.21 -5.03
CA LEU A 57 7.67 14.04 -3.98
C LEU A 57 8.75 13.31 -3.19
N LEU A 58 8.52 12.04 -2.88
CA LEU A 58 9.47 11.20 -2.14
C LEU A 58 10.71 10.91 -2.98
N ALA A 59 10.55 10.53 -4.23
CA ALA A 59 11.64 10.26 -5.17
C ALA A 59 12.56 11.49 -5.34
N GLY A 60 12.00 12.69 -5.38
CA GLY A 60 12.76 13.93 -5.49
C GLY A 60 13.55 14.33 -4.23
N LYS A 61 13.34 13.64 -3.10
CA LYS A 61 14.02 13.94 -1.82
C LYS A 61 14.98 12.84 -1.36
N GLU A 62 14.82 11.63 -1.86
CA GLU A 62 15.65 10.51 -1.48
C GLU A 62 16.99 10.50 -2.24
N ASP A 63 17.98 9.81 -1.65
CA ASP A 63 19.23 9.53 -2.33
C ASP A 63 18.97 8.65 -3.56
N LYS A 64 19.51 9.08 -4.70
CA LYS A 64 19.34 8.36 -5.98
C LYS A 64 19.87 6.92 -5.96
N ASP A 65 20.80 6.62 -5.08
CA ASP A 65 21.39 5.29 -4.91
C ASP A 65 20.62 4.40 -3.92
N ALA A 66 19.68 4.99 -3.16
CA ALA A 66 18.88 4.25 -2.19
C ALA A 66 17.67 3.54 -2.82
N ASN A 67 17.33 2.36 -2.31
CA ASN A 67 16.06 1.74 -2.60
C ASN A 67 14.94 2.46 -1.85
N MET A 68 13.89 2.83 -2.55
CA MET A 68 12.71 3.44 -1.96
C MET A 68 11.58 2.42 -1.84
N PHE A 69 11.01 2.30 -0.65
CA PHE A 69 9.84 1.47 -0.38
C PHE A 69 8.84 2.24 0.48
N ALA A 70 7.65 2.48 -0.03
CA ALA A 70 6.62 3.23 0.67
C ALA A 70 5.22 2.68 0.38
N SER A 71 4.28 2.98 1.28
CA SER A 71 2.86 2.68 1.11
C SER A 71 2.04 3.97 1.13
N PRO A 72 1.76 4.58 -0.03
CA PRO A 72 0.93 5.79 -0.09
C PRO A 72 -0.47 5.59 0.50
N PHE A 73 -1.06 4.39 0.33
CA PHE A 73 -2.33 4.04 0.94
C PHE A 73 -2.29 4.12 2.47
N SER A 74 -1.21 3.63 3.10
CA SER A 74 -1.01 3.72 4.54
C SER A 74 -0.93 5.17 5.01
N LEU A 75 -0.15 5.99 4.31
CA LEU A 75 -0.02 7.41 4.62
C LEU A 75 -1.35 8.14 4.47
N GLN A 76 -2.06 7.95 3.34
CA GLN A 76 -3.35 8.60 3.11
C GLN A 76 -4.37 8.19 4.18
N THR A 77 -4.39 6.91 4.57
CA THR A 77 -5.29 6.41 5.63
C THR A 77 -5.03 7.11 6.96
N VAL A 78 -3.77 7.19 7.41
CA VAL A 78 -3.41 7.83 8.67
C VAL A 78 -3.74 9.32 8.64
N LEU A 79 -3.47 10.01 7.53
CA LEU A 79 -3.79 11.42 7.38
C LEU A 79 -5.31 11.67 7.29
N ALA A 80 -6.08 10.76 6.68
CA ALA A 80 -7.53 10.82 6.70
C ALA A 80 -8.10 10.62 8.11
N MET A 81 -7.56 9.68 8.89
CA MET A 81 -7.89 9.54 10.31
C MET A 81 -7.59 10.82 11.11
N THR A 82 -6.49 11.49 10.80
CA THR A 82 -6.13 12.76 11.44
C THR A 82 -7.12 13.87 11.04
N ALA A 83 -7.48 13.95 9.75
CA ALA A 83 -8.44 14.93 9.24
C ALA A 83 -9.85 14.74 9.81
N GLU A 84 -10.23 13.52 10.23
CA GLU A 84 -11.50 13.24 10.91
C GLU A 84 -11.64 14.03 12.22
N GLY A 85 -10.52 14.28 12.92
CA GLY A 85 -10.47 15.09 14.16
C GLY A 85 -10.16 16.57 13.94
N ALA A 86 -9.75 16.97 12.72
CA ALA A 86 -9.41 18.35 12.41
C ALA A 86 -10.67 19.21 12.17
N VAL A 87 -10.54 20.51 12.37
CA VAL A 87 -11.58 21.50 12.11
C VAL A 87 -11.04 22.75 11.41
N GLY A 88 -11.92 23.55 10.81
CA GLY A 88 -11.57 24.83 10.18
C GLY A 88 -10.56 24.68 9.04
N ASP A 89 -9.62 25.62 8.97
CA ASP A 89 -8.64 25.69 7.88
C ASP A 89 -7.72 24.46 7.87
N THR A 90 -7.31 23.97 9.04
CA THR A 90 -6.50 22.75 9.15
C THR A 90 -7.15 21.57 8.44
N LYS A 91 -8.44 21.33 8.68
CA LYS A 91 -9.18 20.28 7.99
C LYS A 91 -9.22 20.49 6.49
N THR A 92 -9.52 21.71 6.08
CA THR A 92 -9.61 22.09 4.65
C THR A 92 -8.30 21.84 3.93
N GLU A 93 -7.18 22.27 4.51
CA GLU A 93 -5.85 22.07 3.93
C GLU A 93 -5.45 20.60 3.88
N MET A 94 -5.75 19.85 4.94
CA MET A 94 -5.48 18.40 4.95
C MET A 94 -6.26 17.67 3.86
N LEU A 95 -7.58 17.93 3.74
CA LEU A 95 -8.40 17.32 2.69
C LEU A 95 -7.91 17.70 1.30
N LYS A 96 -7.43 18.92 1.11
CA LYS A 96 -6.82 19.35 -0.15
C LYS A 96 -5.54 18.60 -0.46
N ALA A 97 -4.64 18.48 0.51
CA ALA A 97 -3.39 17.74 0.35
C ALA A 97 -3.62 16.25 0.04
N LEU A 98 -4.68 15.66 0.61
CA LEU A 98 -5.08 14.28 0.38
C LEU A 98 -5.90 14.08 -0.91
N ARG A 99 -6.18 15.15 -1.67
CA ARG A 99 -7.09 15.15 -2.84
C ARG A 99 -8.52 14.71 -2.50
N LEU A 100 -8.98 15.01 -1.29
CA LEU A 100 -10.30 14.62 -0.77
C LEU A 100 -11.27 15.80 -0.65
N SER A 101 -10.90 17.01 -1.09
CA SER A 101 -11.71 18.25 -0.91
C SER A 101 -13.08 18.23 -1.57
N GLY A 102 -13.34 17.38 -2.55
CA GLY A 102 -14.62 17.30 -3.25
C GLY A 102 -15.64 16.35 -2.62
N PHE A 103 -15.29 15.68 -1.53
CA PHE A 103 -16.11 14.62 -0.92
C PHE A 103 -16.58 15.02 0.47
N SER A 104 -17.78 14.53 0.84
CA SER A 104 -18.27 14.69 2.21
C SER A 104 -17.50 13.80 3.20
N GLU A 105 -17.58 14.14 4.49
CA GLU A 105 -16.99 13.31 5.55
C GLU A 105 -17.51 11.86 5.51
N GLU A 106 -18.81 11.68 5.25
CA GLU A 106 -19.42 10.35 5.17
C GLU A 106 -18.97 9.59 3.91
N ASP A 107 -18.73 10.27 2.78
CA ASP A 107 -18.19 9.62 1.59
C ASP A 107 -16.78 9.09 1.86
N ILE A 108 -15.93 9.89 2.47
CA ILE A 108 -14.56 9.51 2.83
C ILE A 108 -14.57 8.36 3.85
N ALA A 109 -15.34 8.50 4.92
CA ALA A 109 -15.49 7.48 5.94
C ALA A 109 -16.06 6.17 5.36
N GLY A 110 -17.09 6.27 4.53
CA GLY A 110 -17.71 5.14 3.83
C GLY A 110 -16.76 4.43 2.88
N PHE A 111 -15.87 5.17 2.24
CA PHE A 111 -14.83 4.60 1.38
C PHE A 111 -13.87 3.69 2.16
N TYR A 112 -13.25 4.18 3.24
CA TYR A 112 -12.34 3.36 4.05
C TYR A 112 -13.05 2.19 4.73
N ARG A 113 -14.28 2.41 5.22
CA ARG A 113 -15.12 1.37 5.83
C ARG A 113 -15.46 0.23 4.86
N THR A 114 -15.58 0.53 3.57
CA THR A 114 -15.83 -0.46 2.52
C THR A 114 -14.51 -1.09 2.04
N LEU A 115 -13.49 -0.28 1.77
CA LEU A 115 -12.29 -0.73 1.08
C LEU A 115 -11.39 -1.59 1.96
N ILE A 116 -11.17 -1.23 3.23
CA ILE A 116 -10.27 -1.96 4.13
C ILE A 116 -10.66 -3.44 4.24
N PRO A 117 -11.89 -3.82 4.65
CA PRO A 117 -12.25 -5.23 4.76
C PRO A 117 -12.35 -5.93 3.40
N ALA A 118 -12.72 -5.20 2.34
CA ALA A 118 -12.76 -5.77 1.00
C ALA A 118 -11.37 -6.17 0.52
N LEU A 119 -10.37 -5.31 0.68
CA LEU A 119 -8.98 -5.64 0.36
C LEU A 119 -8.47 -6.83 1.17
N GLN A 120 -8.82 -6.96 2.44
CA GLN A 120 -8.37 -8.07 3.28
C GLN A 120 -9.02 -9.42 2.94
N SER A 121 -10.14 -9.44 2.21
CA SER A 121 -10.94 -10.62 1.97
C SER A 121 -11.09 -11.04 0.50
N VAL A 122 -10.61 -10.25 -0.44
CA VAL A 122 -10.82 -10.45 -1.88
C VAL A 122 -10.08 -11.68 -2.43
N ASP A 123 -9.04 -12.13 -1.75
CA ASP A 123 -8.26 -13.33 -2.10
C ASP A 123 -7.92 -14.13 -0.85
N LYS A 124 -8.40 -15.37 -0.76
CA LYS A 124 -8.14 -16.25 0.39
C LYS A 124 -6.71 -16.80 0.46
N LYS A 125 -5.97 -16.77 -0.65
CA LYS A 125 -4.58 -17.26 -0.74
C LYS A 125 -3.55 -16.16 -0.57
N THR A 126 -4.00 -14.91 -0.56
CA THR A 126 -3.16 -13.75 -0.31
C THR A 126 -3.49 -13.19 1.07
N VAL A 127 -2.48 -13.03 1.90
CA VAL A 127 -2.63 -12.36 3.19
C VAL A 127 -2.43 -10.87 2.96
N MET A 128 -3.49 -10.11 3.13
CA MET A 128 -3.47 -8.65 3.17
C MET A 128 -4.01 -8.23 4.53
N GLU A 129 -3.19 -7.64 5.35
CA GLU A 129 -3.58 -7.11 6.65
C GLU A 129 -3.33 -5.60 6.69
N ILE A 130 -4.37 -4.87 7.02
CA ILE A 130 -4.37 -3.42 7.18
C ILE A 130 -4.81 -3.14 8.60
N ALA A 131 -3.91 -2.64 9.41
CA ALA A 131 -4.16 -2.35 10.82
C ALA A 131 -3.92 -0.87 11.09
N ASN A 132 -4.85 -0.25 11.80
CA ASN A 132 -4.77 1.16 12.20
C ASN A 132 -4.77 1.25 13.71
N SER A 133 -4.04 2.19 14.27
CA SER A 133 -4.08 2.50 15.70
C SER A 133 -3.94 3.99 15.95
N PHE A 134 -4.61 4.42 16.99
CA PHE A 134 -4.53 5.75 17.59
C PHE A 134 -4.03 5.60 19.03
N TRP A 135 -3.01 6.34 19.36
CA TRP A 135 -2.37 6.33 20.67
C TRP A 135 -2.43 7.72 21.27
N SER A 136 -2.86 7.87 22.50
CA SER A 136 -2.87 9.15 23.21
C SER A 136 -2.28 9.00 24.61
N LYS A 137 -1.61 10.04 25.09
CA LYS A 137 -1.21 10.10 26.52
C LYS A 137 -2.45 10.19 27.40
N GLU A 138 -2.35 9.65 28.62
CA GLU A 138 -3.44 9.65 29.60
C GLU A 138 -3.95 11.04 29.94
N VAL A 139 -3.08 12.05 29.89
CA VAL A 139 -3.42 13.47 30.13
C VAL A 139 -4.31 14.08 29.03
N ILE A 140 -4.44 13.43 27.90
CA ILE A 140 -5.26 13.91 26.78
C ILE A 140 -6.66 13.33 26.86
N VAL A 141 -7.64 14.21 26.96
CA VAL A 141 -9.05 13.83 26.87
C VAL A 141 -9.43 13.72 25.38
N VAL A 142 -9.44 12.49 24.88
CA VAL A 142 -9.91 12.19 23.51
C VAL A 142 -11.43 12.24 23.53
N LYS A 143 -12.03 12.97 22.59
CA LYS A 143 -13.48 13.00 22.44
C LYS A 143 -14.01 11.63 22.04
N ASP A 144 -15.05 11.16 22.73
CA ASP A 144 -15.65 9.84 22.49
C ASP A 144 -16.12 9.66 21.05
N ASP A 145 -16.67 10.70 20.44
CA ASP A 145 -17.14 10.68 19.05
C ASP A 145 -15.96 10.49 18.06
N TYR A 146 -14.80 11.10 18.31
CA TYR A 146 -13.60 10.91 17.48
C TYR A 146 -13.08 9.49 17.56
N ALA A 147 -12.89 8.95 18.75
CA ALA A 147 -12.45 7.57 18.91
C ALA A 147 -13.43 6.58 18.28
N ALA A 148 -14.74 6.79 18.46
CA ALA A 148 -15.77 5.98 17.85
C ALA A 148 -15.74 6.03 16.30
N LYS A 149 -15.48 7.21 15.72
CA LYS A 149 -15.31 7.38 14.27
C LYS A 149 -14.10 6.61 13.76
N LEU A 150 -12.94 6.70 14.44
CA LEU A 150 -11.74 5.96 14.06
C LEU A 150 -11.96 4.44 14.09
N GLN A 151 -12.60 3.94 15.14
CA GLN A 151 -12.94 2.52 15.25
C GLN A 151 -13.90 2.05 14.17
N LYS A 152 -14.97 2.82 13.94
CA LYS A 152 -16.03 2.49 12.98
C LYS A 152 -15.57 2.56 11.53
N ASN A 153 -14.84 3.62 11.17
CA ASN A 153 -14.58 3.95 9.78
C ASN A 153 -13.24 3.38 9.28
N TYR A 154 -12.26 3.27 10.17
CA TYR A 154 -10.90 2.84 9.84
C TYR A 154 -10.47 1.56 10.57
N TYR A 155 -11.38 0.96 11.36
CA TYR A 155 -11.09 -0.23 12.18
C TYR A 155 -9.89 -0.02 13.12
N ALA A 156 -9.69 1.20 13.60
CA ALA A 156 -8.54 1.56 14.39
C ALA A 156 -8.65 1.06 15.84
N GLU A 157 -7.53 0.58 16.37
CA GLU A 157 -7.37 0.32 17.80
C GLU A 157 -7.03 1.63 18.51
N CYS A 158 -7.90 2.10 19.41
CA CYS A 158 -7.61 3.28 20.24
C CYS A 158 -6.95 2.84 21.55
N LYS A 159 -5.77 3.37 21.84
CA LYS A 159 -4.93 2.98 22.97
C LYS A 159 -4.45 4.19 23.77
N THR A 160 -4.29 4.01 25.07
CA THR A 160 -3.69 5.00 25.94
C THR A 160 -2.25 4.63 26.22
N LEU A 161 -1.35 5.60 26.07
CA LEU A 161 0.04 5.47 26.48
C LEU A 161 0.11 5.72 28.00
N VAL A 162 0.40 4.67 28.73
CA VAL A 162 0.44 4.71 30.20
C VAL A 162 1.77 5.28 30.69
N ASN A 163 2.85 5.03 29.94
CA ASN A 163 4.20 5.47 30.27
C ASN A 163 4.76 6.35 29.17
N ASP A 164 5.77 7.12 29.49
CA ASP A 164 6.50 7.97 28.55
C ASP A 164 7.76 7.29 28.01
N GLY A 165 8.31 7.88 26.96
CA GLY A 165 9.65 7.56 26.51
C GLY A 165 9.78 6.18 25.90
N PHE A 166 10.63 5.36 26.47
CA PHE A 166 10.99 4.05 25.92
C PHE A 166 9.85 3.03 26.02
N ASP A 167 9.08 3.01 27.10
CA ASP A 167 7.99 2.04 27.27
C ASP A 167 6.89 2.26 26.26
N ALA A 168 6.57 3.52 25.94
CA ALA A 168 5.61 3.86 24.90
C ALA A 168 6.11 3.45 23.52
N ALA A 169 7.41 3.67 23.23
CA ALA A 169 8.03 3.24 21.99
C ALA A 169 8.02 1.71 21.85
N ILE A 170 8.36 0.97 22.91
CA ILE A 170 8.28 -0.49 22.93
C ILE A 170 6.84 -0.96 22.60
N ALA A 171 5.82 -0.37 23.22
CA ALA A 171 4.44 -0.75 22.98
C ALA A 171 3.99 -0.51 21.52
N MET A 172 4.43 0.59 20.89
CA MET A 172 4.16 0.90 19.49
C MET A 172 4.91 -0.05 18.55
N ASN A 173 6.19 -0.31 18.82
CA ASN A 173 7.02 -1.24 18.06
C ASN A 173 6.47 -2.67 18.13
N ASP A 174 6.12 -3.14 19.29
CA ASP A 174 5.50 -4.46 19.51
C ASP A 174 4.17 -4.60 18.76
N TRP A 175 3.35 -3.54 18.79
CA TRP A 175 2.10 -3.52 18.03
C TRP A 175 2.37 -3.63 16.53
N CYS A 176 3.29 -2.84 16.00
CA CYS A 176 3.66 -2.86 14.59
C CYS A 176 4.25 -4.21 14.18
N SER A 177 5.19 -4.74 14.94
CA SER A 177 5.79 -6.06 14.74
C SER A 177 4.74 -7.15 14.69
N LYS A 178 3.80 -7.14 15.64
CA LYS A 178 2.70 -8.10 15.68
C LYS A 178 1.78 -8.00 14.45
N LYS A 179 1.46 -6.78 13.99
CA LYS A 179 0.59 -6.54 12.83
C LYS A 179 1.28 -6.82 11.49
N THR A 180 2.60 -6.87 11.48
CA THR A 180 3.42 -7.14 10.29
C THR A 180 4.14 -8.49 10.35
N HIS A 181 3.73 -9.39 11.26
CA HIS A 181 4.34 -10.72 11.43
C HIS A 181 5.86 -10.65 11.64
N GLY A 182 6.35 -9.63 12.34
CA GLY A 182 7.77 -9.42 12.60
C GLY A 182 8.56 -8.82 11.43
N MET A 183 7.89 -8.41 10.34
CA MET A 183 8.58 -7.80 9.20
C MET A 183 9.00 -6.35 9.46
N ILE A 184 8.27 -5.64 10.34
CA ILE A 184 8.62 -4.31 10.81
C ILE A 184 8.58 -4.36 12.33
N ASP A 185 9.74 -4.47 12.94
CA ASP A 185 9.93 -4.63 14.38
C ASP A 185 10.29 -3.31 15.08
N HIS A 186 10.59 -2.27 14.30
CA HIS A 186 11.00 -0.99 14.82
C HIS A 186 10.49 0.17 13.96
N ILE A 187 9.74 1.10 14.57
CA ILE A 187 9.18 2.29 13.91
C ILE A 187 9.49 3.58 14.67
N VAL A 188 9.86 3.48 15.95
CA VAL A 188 10.15 4.63 16.81
C VAL A 188 11.13 4.25 17.90
N ASP A 189 12.15 5.09 18.13
CA ASP A 189 13.17 4.89 19.18
C ASP A 189 12.65 5.31 20.55
N GLN A 190 11.99 6.46 20.62
CA GLN A 190 11.47 7.05 21.84
C GLN A 190 10.28 7.98 21.54
N VAL A 191 9.29 7.97 22.40
CA VAL A 191 8.18 8.95 22.38
C VAL A 191 8.58 10.14 23.23
N SER A 192 8.62 11.33 22.64
CA SER A 192 8.98 12.53 23.38
C SER A 192 7.89 12.97 24.37
N GLU A 193 8.27 13.73 25.40
CA GLU A 193 7.29 14.28 26.36
C GLU A 193 6.28 15.22 25.68
N GLU A 194 6.65 15.87 24.60
CA GLU A 194 5.79 16.79 23.86
C GLU A 194 4.83 16.07 22.92
N GLN A 195 5.10 14.82 22.55
CA GLN A 195 4.26 14.02 21.67
C GLN A 195 3.00 13.53 22.41
N MET A 196 1.88 14.15 22.15
CA MET A 196 0.61 13.91 22.83
C MET A 196 -0.18 12.77 22.23
N VAL A 197 -0.09 12.60 20.92
CA VAL A 197 -0.79 11.57 20.16
C VAL A 197 0.09 10.97 19.08
N ALA A 198 -0.18 9.73 18.69
CA ALA A 198 0.39 9.09 17.52
C ALA A 198 -0.68 8.29 16.78
N LEU A 199 -0.62 8.30 15.46
CA LEU A 199 -1.44 7.44 14.60
C LEU A 199 -0.50 6.56 13.78
N ILE A 200 -0.80 5.28 13.74
CA ILE A 200 0.02 4.29 13.05
C ILE A 200 -0.87 3.46 12.14
N ASN A 201 -0.44 3.29 10.91
CA ASN A 201 -0.95 2.27 10.01
C ASN A 201 0.14 1.23 9.76
N ALA A 202 -0.22 -0.03 9.83
CA ALA A 202 0.62 -1.14 9.45
C ALA A 202 -0.06 -1.93 8.34
N LEU A 203 0.65 -2.13 7.23
CA LEU A 203 0.18 -2.91 6.09
C LEU A 203 1.13 -4.09 5.88
N TYR A 204 0.58 -5.29 5.89
CA TYR A 204 1.29 -6.52 5.58
C TYR A 204 0.68 -7.19 4.36
N PHE A 205 1.54 -7.57 3.41
CA PHE A 205 1.14 -8.26 2.21
C PHE A 205 2.02 -9.50 1.98
N LYS A 206 1.37 -10.65 1.84
CA LYS A 206 2.05 -11.90 1.44
C LYS A 206 1.18 -12.64 0.44
N GLY A 207 1.61 -12.66 -0.82
CA GLY A 207 0.91 -13.34 -1.91
C GLY A 207 1.80 -14.35 -2.61
N GLU A 208 1.18 -15.45 -3.06
CA GLU A 208 1.81 -16.35 -4.01
C GLU A 208 1.48 -15.88 -5.44
N TRP A 209 2.43 -16.03 -6.36
CA TRP A 209 2.15 -15.77 -7.77
C TRP A 209 1.01 -16.65 -8.29
N SER A 210 0.07 -16.10 -9.04
CA SER A 210 -0.97 -16.89 -9.71
C SER A 210 -0.35 -17.96 -10.61
N ASP A 211 0.70 -17.56 -11.32
CA ASP A 211 1.47 -18.42 -12.19
C ASP A 211 2.91 -18.47 -11.65
N LYS A 212 3.27 -19.57 -11.00
CA LYS A 212 4.52 -19.69 -10.23
C LYS A 212 5.76 -19.72 -11.12
N PHE A 213 6.82 -19.09 -10.65
CA PHE A 213 8.16 -19.32 -11.20
C PHE A 213 8.66 -20.70 -10.77
N ASN A 214 9.15 -21.48 -11.72
CA ASN A 214 9.73 -22.78 -11.40
C ASN A 214 11.19 -22.58 -10.96
N GLU A 215 11.48 -23.00 -9.74
CA GLU A 215 12.83 -22.88 -9.13
C GLU A 215 13.94 -23.50 -9.99
N LYS A 216 13.62 -24.57 -10.77
CA LYS A 216 14.59 -25.21 -11.68
C LYS A 216 15.11 -24.28 -12.78
N TYR A 217 14.40 -23.22 -13.09
CA TYR A 217 14.81 -22.22 -14.09
C TYR A 217 15.46 -21.00 -13.44
N SER A 218 15.44 -20.89 -12.13
CA SER A 218 16.12 -19.83 -11.39
C SER A 218 17.63 -20.06 -11.39
N ARG A 219 18.41 -19.00 -11.60
CA ARG A 219 19.86 -19.08 -11.71
C ARG A 219 20.53 -17.99 -10.91
N LYS A 220 21.76 -18.26 -10.45
CA LYS A 220 22.63 -17.21 -9.90
C LYS A 220 23.15 -16.36 -11.03
N GLU A 221 22.94 -15.06 -10.95
CA GLU A 221 23.34 -14.07 -11.95
C GLU A 221 23.80 -12.80 -11.27
N LYS A 222 24.58 -11.98 -11.99
CA LYS A 222 24.96 -10.64 -11.55
C LYS A 222 23.85 -9.65 -11.85
N PHE A 223 23.53 -8.86 -10.87
CA PHE A 223 22.63 -7.71 -11.00
C PHE A 223 23.48 -6.44 -10.99
N ASN A 224 23.31 -5.59 -11.99
CA ASN A 224 24.03 -4.32 -12.09
C ASN A 224 23.32 -3.28 -11.21
N ASN A 225 24.00 -2.82 -10.19
CA ASN A 225 23.50 -1.77 -9.29
C ASN A 225 23.65 -0.39 -9.95
N HIS A 226 22.93 0.61 -9.43
CA HIS A 226 22.96 1.98 -9.95
C HIS A 226 24.36 2.61 -9.84
N ASP A 227 25.09 2.32 -8.77
CA ASP A 227 26.46 2.80 -8.52
C ASP A 227 27.53 2.15 -9.39
N GLY A 228 27.15 1.30 -10.34
CA GLY A 228 28.03 0.54 -11.23
C GLY A 228 28.61 -0.74 -10.62
N SER A 229 28.35 -1.01 -9.36
CA SER A 229 28.71 -2.28 -8.71
C SER A 229 27.80 -3.42 -9.16
N THR A 230 28.13 -4.67 -8.80
CA THR A 230 27.26 -5.81 -9.09
C THR A 230 26.96 -6.61 -7.83
N SER A 231 25.72 -7.10 -7.73
CA SER A 231 25.27 -7.98 -6.65
C SER A 231 24.95 -9.37 -7.19
N ASP A 232 25.26 -10.41 -6.41
CA ASP A 232 24.86 -11.79 -6.73
C ASP A 232 23.39 -11.98 -6.33
N VAL A 233 22.55 -12.31 -7.30
CA VAL A 233 21.12 -12.54 -7.08
C VAL A 233 20.67 -13.89 -7.61
N THR A 234 19.56 -14.40 -7.11
CA THR A 234 18.86 -15.52 -7.72
C THR A 234 17.80 -14.96 -8.67
N MET A 235 18.13 -14.98 -9.96
CA MET A 235 17.23 -14.48 -11.00
C MET A 235 16.14 -15.52 -11.28
N MET A 236 14.89 -15.15 -11.01
CA MET A 236 13.73 -15.97 -11.34
C MET A 236 13.43 -15.89 -12.83
N ARG A 237 13.11 -17.01 -13.46
CA ARG A 237 12.80 -17.09 -14.88
C ARG A 237 11.50 -17.81 -15.14
N ARG A 238 10.70 -17.25 -16.03
CA ARG A 238 9.48 -17.84 -16.57
C ARG A 238 9.28 -17.35 -17.99
N THR A 239 8.85 -18.26 -18.85
CA THR A 239 8.38 -17.92 -20.21
C THR A 239 6.92 -18.27 -20.28
N ASP A 240 6.08 -17.30 -20.58
CA ASP A 240 4.63 -17.44 -20.61
C ASP A 240 4.01 -16.29 -21.41
N ASP A 241 2.72 -16.41 -21.75
CA ASP A 241 1.95 -15.30 -22.30
C ASP A 241 1.66 -14.29 -21.18
N MET A 242 2.26 -13.12 -21.28
CA MET A 242 2.16 -12.06 -20.29
C MET A 242 1.62 -10.78 -20.90
N PHE A 243 0.86 -10.03 -20.12
CA PHE A 243 0.48 -8.70 -20.51
C PHE A 243 1.65 -7.75 -20.32
N VAL A 244 2.20 -7.25 -21.41
CA VAL A 244 3.31 -6.29 -21.43
C VAL A 244 2.87 -5.05 -22.18
N VAL A 245 3.10 -3.89 -21.61
CA VAL A 245 2.96 -2.60 -22.28
C VAL A 245 4.34 -2.17 -22.76
N LEU A 246 4.46 -1.90 -24.05
CA LEU A 246 5.70 -1.44 -24.68
C LEU A 246 5.58 0.07 -24.90
N GLY A 247 5.96 0.84 -23.90
CA GLY A 247 6.00 2.31 -23.98
C GLY A 247 7.22 2.82 -24.75
N GLU A 248 7.26 4.13 -24.97
CA GLU A 248 8.39 4.81 -25.64
C GLU A 248 9.65 4.74 -24.77
N ASP A 249 9.55 5.04 -23.49
CA ASP A 249 10.68 5.16 -22.56
C ASP A 249 10.83 3.98 -21.59
N ALA A 250 9.77 3.21 -21.39
CA ALA A 250 9.77 2.06 -20.47
C ALA A 250 8.86 0.93 -20.95
N TRP A 251 9.13 -0.26 -20.44
CA TRP A 251 8.22 -1.39 -20.53
C TRP A 251 7.55 -1.62 -19.17
N ALA A 252 6.28 -2.02 -19.20
CA ALA A 252 5.56 -2.40 -17.99
C ALA A 252 5.06 -3.84 -18.10
N LEU A 253 5.34 -4.64 -17.08
CA LEU A 253 4.91 -6.02 -16.96
C LEU A 253 4.04 -6.18 -15.71
N THR A 254 2.89 -6.83 -15.87
CA THR A 254 1.99 -7.12 -14.74
C THR A 254 2.01 -8.60 -14.37
N LEU A 255 2.31 -8.88 -13.10
CA LEU A 255 2.37 -10.20 -12.49
C LEU A 255 1.24 -10.34 -11.45
N PRO A 256 0.24 -11.20 -11.68
CA PRO A 256 -0.86 -11.37 -10.74
C PRO A 256 -0.49 -12.29 -9.58
N TYR A 257 -1.11 -12.04 -8.41
CA TYR A 257 -1.08 -12.89 -7.23
C TYR A 257 -2.38 -13.69 -7.07
N GLY A 258 -2.27 -14.85 -6.45
CA GLY A 258 -3.39 -15.67 -5.99
C GLY A 258 -4.49 -15.86 -7.02
N ASN A 259 -5.70 -15.39 -6.70
CA ASN A 259 -6.85 -15.42 -7.59
C ASN A 259 -6.89 -14.26 -8.61
N ARG A 260 -5.78 -13.54 -8.78
CA ARG A 260 -5.62 -12.37 -9.67
C ARG A 260 -6.34 -11.10 -9.20
N ALA A 261 -6.76 -11.03 -7.94
CA ALA A 261 -7.29 -9.79 -7.36
C ALA A 261 -6.17 -8.76 -7.13
N TYR A 262 -5.00 -9.23 -6.75
CA TYR A 262 -3.80 -8.42 -6.59
C TYR A 262 -2.83 -8.65 -7.73
N ARG A 263 -2.02 -7.62 -8.00
CA ARG A 263 -0.97 -7.69 -9.02
C ARG A 263 0.22 -6.82 -8.64
N MET A 264 1.40 -7.24 -9.07
CA MET A 264 2.60 -6.41 -9.11
C MET A 264 2.76 -5.89 -10.53
N THR A 265 2.98 -4.59 -10.69
CA THR A 265 3.43 -4.01 -11.96
C THR A 265 4.90 -3.64 -11.84
N VAL A 266 5.71 -4.19 -12.71
CA VAL A 266 7.13 -3.88 -12.83
C VAL A 266 7.29 -2.94 -14.01
N ILE A 267 7.86 -1.77 -13.77
CA ILE A 267 8.17 -0.81 -14.82
C ILE A 267 9.68 -0.82 -15.01
N LEU A 268 10.11 -1.12 -16.23
CA LEU A 268 11.52 -1.23 -16.59
C LEU A 268 11.85 -0.12 -17.62
N PRO A 269 12.61 0.91 -17.22
CA PRO A 269 13.13 1.89 -18.16
C PRO A 269 13.97 1.23 -19.26
N LYS A 270 13.91 1.76 -20.47
CA LYS A 270 14.80 1.34 -21.55
C LYS A 270 16.25 1.73 -21.27
N GLU A 271 17.18 1.09 -21.96
CA GLU A 271 18.59 1.42 -21.85
C GLU A 271 18.84 2.90 -22.16
N GLY A 272 19.52 3.58 -21.26
CA GLY A 272 19.82 5.01 -21.37
C GLY A 272 18.71 5.96 -20.91
N VAL A 273 17.54 5.43 -20.50
CA VAL A 273 16.45 6.24 -19.94
C VAL A 273 16.59 6.27 -18.42
N ASP A 274 16.56 7.47 -17.83
CA ASP A 274 16.60 7.66 -16.39
C ASP A 274 15.28 7.17 -15.76
N VAL A 275 15.40 6.44 -14.65
CA VAL A 275 14.25 5.96 -13.86
C VAL A 275 13.40 7.12 -13.37
N ASP A 276 14.03 8.21 -12.93
CA ASP A 276 13.32 9.37 -12.41
C ASP A 276 12.49 10.03 -13.50
N ALA A 277 13.01 10.09 -14.75
CA ALA A 277 12.27 10.63 -15.90
C ALA A 277 11.01 9.80 -16.21
N VAL A 278 11.14 8.46 -16.22
CA VAL A 278 9.97 7.59 -16.41
C VAL A 278 8.96 7.76 -15.27
N PHE A 279 9.47 7.97 -14.04
CA PHE A 279 8.61 8.10 -12.88
C PHE A 279 7.83 9.43 -12.87
N GLU A 280 8.45 10.52 -13.32
CA GLU A 280 7.80 11.83 -13.46
C GLU A 280 6.65 11.81 -14.47
N ASP A 281 6.75 10.99 -15.52
CA ASP A 281 5.71 10.87 -16.57
C ASP A 281 4.56 9.93 -16.19
N LEU A 282 4.66 9.20 -15.05
CA LEU A 282 3.56 8.36 -14.59
C LEU A 282 2.39 9.20 -14.08
N ASP A 283 1.21 8.90 -14.57
CA ASP A 283 -0.07 9.48 -14.14
C ASP A 283 -1.16 8.38 -13.99
N VAL A 284 -2.40 8.82 -13.64
CA VAL A 284 -3.57 7.93 -13.42
C VAL A 284 -4.28 7.58 -14.71
#